data_1031567e93da47ad1146aa9a659e747a
#
_entry.id   1031567e93da47ad1146aa9a659e747a
#
_cell.length_a   1.000
_cell.length_b   1.000
_cell.length_c   1.000
_cell.angle_alpha   90.00
_cell.angle_beta   90.00
_cell.angle_gamma   90.00
#
_symmetry.space_group_name_H-M   'P 1'
#
loop_
_entity.id
_entity.type
_entity.pdbx_description
1 polymer ?
#
loop_
_entity_poly.entity_id
_entity_poly.type
_entity_poly.pdbx_seq_one_letter_code
_entity_poly.pdbx_strand_id
1 'polypeptide(L)'
;ADEVAMLDSQIRRYNAEGSLNMQLVVNEPNAFGRSLMAHYGKFRNVTNYIALTGPKSNDTEAKLGYYGEKIVLEAQKAGLNTCWVGLSFSKKNTSIDIPDGNKLYALIAIGHGAESGATHRIKTPQQISDDYATAPDWFKRGVDYALLAPTALNQQKFHFQWLGDNRVKASRGIGFFTKMDLGIACCHFELGAGIPIYWQ
;
A
#
# COMPACT_ATOMS: atom_id res chain seq x y z
N ALA A 1 4.06 -23.46 1.57
CA ALA A 1 3.28 -23.61 2.83
C ALA A 1 3.66 -22.52 3.84
N ASP A 2 4.93 -22.29 4.07
CA ASP A 2 5.44 -21.37 5.12
C ASP A 2 5.14 -19.89 4.79
N GLU A 3 5.28 -19.48 3.54
CA GLU A 3 4.97 -18.11 3.07
C GLU A 3 3.47 -17.78 3.25
N VAL A 4 2.59 -18.73 2.92
CA VAL A 4 1.14 -18.56 3.10
C VAL A 4 0.79 -18.39 4.58
N ALA A 5 1.37 -19.23 5.45
CA ALA A 5 1.14 -19.14 6.89
C ALA A 5 1.67 -17.82 7.47
N MET A 6 2.84 -17.37 7.03
CA MET A 6 3.43 -16.09 7.42
C MET A 6 2.52 -14.92 6.99
N LEU A 7 2.12 -14.85 5.71
CA LEU A 7 1.27 -13.79 5.19
C LEU A 7 -0.10 -13.76 5.90
N ASP A 8 -0.72 -14.93 6.09
CA ASP A 8 -2.01 -15.03 6.75
C ASP A 8 -1.95 -14.59 8.23
N SER A 9 -0.86 -14.90 8.91
CA SER A 9 -0.60 -14.40 10.27
C SER A 9 -0.48 -12.87 10.32
N GLN A 10 0.27 -12.26 9.41
CA GLN A 10 0.42 -10.81 9.32
C GLN A 10 -0.90 -10.12 8.95
N ILE A 11 -1.65 -10.69 8.01
CA ILE A 11 -2.96 -10.18 7.61
C ILE A 11 -3.93 -10.17 8.80
N ARG A 12 -4.01 -11.26 9.56
CA ARG A 12 -4.85 -11.32 10.79
C ARG A 12 -4.46 -10.25 11.79
N ARG A 13 -3.17 -10.08 12.04
CA ARG A 13 -2.64 -9.06 12.94
C ARG A 13 -3.06 -7.65 12.49
N TYR A 14 -2.79 -7.30 11.23
CA TYR A 14 -3.08 -5.96 10.72
C TYR A 14 -4.58 -5.70 10.52
N ASN A 15 -5.38 -6.73 10.28
CA ASN A 15 -6.85 -6.62 10.34
C ASN A 15 -7.33 -6.22 11.74
N ALA A 16 -6.78 -6.83 12.78
CA ALA A 16 -7.13 -6.49 14.17
C ALA A 16 -6.69 -5.05 14.52
N GLU A 17 -5.45 -4.67 14.19
CA GLU A 17 -4.91 -3.33 14.46
C GLU A 17 -5.67 -2.22 13.70
N GLY A 18 -6.00 -2.45 12.43
CA GLY A 18 -6.64 -1.48 11.54
C GLY A 18 -8.16 -1.50 11.54
N SER A 19 -8.79 -2.49 12.18
CA SER A 19 -10.22 -2.80 12.01
C SER A 19 -10.59 -3.01 10.53
N LEU A 20 -9.82 -3.85 9.85
CA LEU A 20 -9.92 -4.16 8.43
C LEU A 20 -10.37 -5.62 8.21
N ASN A 21 -10.60 -6.00 6.96
CA ASN A 21 -10.94 -7.36 6.56
C ASN A 21 -10.16 -7.81 5.32
N MET A 22 -8.85 -7.59 5.32
CA MET A 22 -7.98 -8.06 4.23
C MET A 22 -7.94 -9.59 4.20
N GLN A 23 -7.87 -10.18 3.01
CA GLN A 23 -7.92 -11.61 2.79
C GLN A 23 -6.84 -12.06 1.82
N LEU A 24 -6.10 -13.10 2.17
CA LEU A 24 -5.19 -13.79 1.25
C LEU A 24 -5.97 -14.82 0.43
N VAL A 25 -5.86 -14.73 -0.88
CA VAL A 25 -6.43 -15.69 -1.82
C VAL A 25 -5.30 -16.34 -2.60
N VAL A 26 -5.29 -17.67 -2.65
CA VAL A 26 -4.29 -18.47 -3.37
C VAL A 26 -4.94 -19.37 -4.41
N ASN A 27 -4.22 -19.60 -5.51
CA ASN A 27 -4.64 -20.49 -6.60
C ASN A 27 -5.97 -20.08 -7.28
N GLU A 28 -6.22 -18.76 -7.40
CA GLU A 28 -7.40 -18.22 -8.08
C GLU A 28 -6.97 -17.48 -9.36
N PRO A 29 -7.08 -18.10 -10.55
CA PRO A 29 -6.55 -17.56 -11.81
C PRO A 29 -7.46 -16.50 -12.48
N ASN A 30 -8.71 -16.35 -12.03
CA ASN A 30 -9.73 -15.61 -12.79
C ASN A 30 -9.83 -14.14 -12.39
N ALA A 31 -9.27 -13.71 -11.24
CA ALA A 31 -9.33 -12.34 -10.77
C ALA A 31 -8.66 -11.34 -11.74
N PHE A 32 -7.55 -11.76 -12.36
CA PHE A 32 -6.77 -10.97 -13.32
C PHE A 32 -7.04 -11.33 -14.79
N GLY A 33 -8.08 -12.13 -15.05
CA GLY A 33 -8.48 -12.53 -16.40
C GLY A 33 -9.06 -11.37 -17.22
N ARG A 34 -9.14 -11.56 -18.53
CA ARG A 34 -9.59 -10.69 -19.64
C ARG A 34 -10.54 -9.53 -19.32
N SER A 35 -10.17 -8.60 -18.46
CA SER A 35 -10.87 -7.32 -18.35
C SER A 35 -10.40 -6.38 -19.46
N LEU A 36 -11.33 -5.71 -20.13
CA LEU A 36 -11.03 -4.63 -21.10
C LEU A 36 -10.23 -3.48 -20.49
N MET A 37 -10.21 -3.36 -19.15
CA MET A 37 -9.40 -2.41 -18.37
C MET A 37 -8.01 -2.96 -18.03
N ALA A 38 -7.69 -4.19 -18.38
CA ALA A 38 -6.42 -4.86 -18.08
C ALA A 38 -5.23 -4.37 -18.92
N HIS A 39 -5.38 -3.29 -19.70
CA HIS A 39 -4.29 -2.79 -20.54
C HIS A 39 -3.20 -2.04 -19.77
N TYR A 40 -3.43 -1.68 -18.51
CA TYR A 40 -2.44 -0.95 -17.71
C TYR A 40 -1.43 -1.87 -16.99
N GLY A 41 -1.76 -3.12 -16.71
CA GLY A 41 -0.85 -4.10 -16.11
C GLY A 41 -0.86 -5.40 -16.92
N LYS A 42 0.27 -5.79 -17.50
CA LYS A 42 0.42 -7.09 -18.17
C LYS A 42 0.68 -8.17 -17.13
N PHE A 43 -0.35 -8.53 -16.36
CA PHE A 43 -0.26 -9.67 -15.45
C PHE A 43 -0.23 -10.98 -16.23
N ARG A 44 0.77 -11.83 -15.95
CA ARG A 44 0.87 -13.17 -16.50
C ARG A 44 0.97 -14.18 -15.36
N ASN A 45 0.13 -15.20 -15.40
CA ASN A 45 0.14 -16.32 -14.44
C ASN A 45 -0.03 -15.87 -12.97
N VAL A 46 -0.69 -14.74 -12.72
CA VAL A 46 -1.00 -14.29 -11.36
C VAL A 46 -2.23 -15.04 -10.88
N THR A 47 -2.05 -15.85 -9.85
CA THR A 47 -3.11 -16.68 -9.24
C THR A 47 -3.27 -16.40 -7.75
N ASN A 48 -2.40 -15.57 -7.16
CA ASN A 48 -2.47 -15.26 -5.74
C ASN A 48 -2.54 -13.75 -5.55
N TYR A 49 -3.33 -13.34 -4.57
CA TYR A 49 -3.48 -11.92 -4.25
C TYR A 49 -3.96 -11.71 -2.82
N ILE A 50 -3.76 -10.51 -2.34
CA ILE A 50 -4.36 -10.01 -1.10
C ILE A 50 -5.51 -9.08 -1.50
N ALA A 51 -6.71 -9.39 -1.09
CA ALA A 51 -7.87 -8.54 -1.28
C ALA A 51 -7.93 -7.50 -0.14
N LEU A 52 -7.89 -6.23 -0.52
CA LEU A 52 -7.95 -5.12 0.41
C LEU A 52 -9.41 -4.74 0.66
N THR A 53 -10.01 -5.38 1.64
CA THR A 53 -11.40 -5.17 2.06
C THR A 53 -11.47 -4.53 3.44
N GLY A 54 -12.52 -3.75 3.68
CA GLY A 54 -12.75 -3.09 4.96
C GLY A 54 -14.03 -2.28 4.99
N PRO A 55 -14.40 -1.68 6.12
CA PRO A 55 -15.61 -0.88 6.29
C PRO A 55 -15.71 0.28 5.29
N LYS A 56 -16.93 0.69 4.96
CA LYS A 56 -17.18 1.91 4.16
C LYS A 56 -17.04 3.14 5.05
N SER A 57 -15.79 3.54 5.35
CA SER A 57 -15.49 4.75 6.11
C SER A 57 -14.45 5.64 5.43
N ASN A 58 -14.28 6.87 5.92
CA ASN A 58 -13.39 7.85 5.30
C ASN A 58 -11.91 7.54 5.44
N ASP A 59 -11.51 6.79 6.47
CA ASP A 59 -10.14 6.46 6.83
C ASP A 59 -9.70 5.06 6.33
N THR A 60 -10.65 4.21 5.94
CA THR A 60 -10.36 2.82 5.53
C THR A 60 -9.36 2.75 4.37
N GLU A 61 -9.47 3.61 3.37
CA GLU A 61 -8.53 3.60 2.24
C GLU A 61 -7.09 3.89 2.69
N ALA A 62 -6.89 4.86 3.58
CA ALA A 62 -5.57 5.18 4.12
C ALA A 62 -5.04 4.05 5.00
N LYS A 63 -5.89 3.45 5.85
CA LYS A 63 -5.52 2.28 6.66
C LYS A 63 -5.13 1.08 5.79
N LEU A 64 -5.89 0.80 4.74
CA LEU A 64 -5.56 -0.28 3.78
C LEU A 64 -4.24 -0.01 3.06
N GLY A 65 -3.95 1.25 2.71
CA GLY A 65 -2.64 1.63 2.17
C GLY A 65 -1.52 1.36 3.17
N TYR A 66 -1.68 1.83 4.40
CA TYR A 66 -0.67 1.69 5.45
C TYR A 66 -0.39 0.23 5.85
N TYR A 67 -1.44 -0.54 6.16
CA TYR A 67 -1.28 -1.94 6.58
C TYR A 67 -1.01 -2.87 5.41
N GLY A 68 -1.54 -2.57 4.22
CA GLY A 68 -1.23 -3.29 3.00
C GLY A 68 0.24 -3.17 2.63
N GLU A 69 0.84 -1.97 2.78
CA GLU A 69 2.26 -1.78 2.52
C GLU A 69 3.14 -2.52 3.53
N LYS A 70 2.75 -2.60 4.79
CA LYS A 70 3.46 -3.45 5.77
C LYS A 70 3.52 -4.91 5.30
N ILE A 71 2.43 -5.44 4.74
CA ILE A 71 2.41 -6.80 4.18
C ILE A 71 3.31 -6.90 2.95
N VAL A 72 3.28 -5.90 2.05
CA VAL A 72 4.15 -5.82 0.87
C VAL A 72 5.62 -5.90 1.27
N LEU A 73 6.03 -5.15 2.28
CA LEU A 73 7.41 -5.13 2.76
C LEU A 73 7.81 -6.45 3.43
N GLU A 74 6.92 -7.09 4.18
CA GLU A 74 7.18 -8.44 4.73
C GLU A 74 7.27 -9.50 3.62
N ALA A 75 6.41 -9.41 2.60
CA ALA A 75 6.49 -10.26 1.42
C ALA A 75 7.84 -10.09 0.69
N GLN A 76 8.30 -8.85 0.51
CA GLN A 76 9.60 -8.55 -0.09
C GLN A 76 10.77 -9.17 0.70
N LYS A 77 10.74 -9.11 2.03
CA LYS A 77 11.73 -9.77 2.90
C LYS A 77 11.74 -11.29 2.73
N ALA A 78 10.59 -11.88 2.43
CA ALA A 78 10.44 -13.30 2.15
C ALA A 78 10.80 -13.67 0.70
N GLY A 79 11.24 -12.73 -0.15
CA GLY A 79 11.60 -12.97 -1.54
C GLY A 79 10.41 -13.03 -2.50
N LEU A 80 9.24 -12.59 -2.07
CA LEU A 80 8.05 -12.50 -2.92
C LEU A 80 7.98 -11.16 -3.65
N ASN A 81 7.47 -11.18 -4.87
CA ASN A 81 7.14 -9.99 -5.63
C ASN A 81 5.68 -9.60 -5.40
N THR A 82 5.41 -8.30 -5.40
CA THR A 82 4.06 -7.75 -5.21
C THR A 82 3.77 -6.66 -6.23
N CYS A 83 2.48 -6.44 -6.49
CA CYS A 83 2.02 -5.32 -7.30
C CYS A 83 0.66 -4.83 -6.81
N TRP A 84 0.55 -3.52 -6.52
CA TRP A 84 -0.71 -2.87 -6.22
C TRP A 84 -1.60 -2.79 -7.45
N VAL A 85 -2.87 -3.21 -7.32
CA VAL A 85 -3.83 -3.27 -8.42
C VAL A 85 -5.14 -2.60 -8.02
N GLY A 86 -5.38 -1.39 -8.53
CA GLY A 86 -6.59 -0.61 -8.22
C GLY A 86 -7.78 -0.92 -9.12
N LEU A 87 -7.57 -1.16 -10.42
CA LEU A 87 -8.65 -1.26 -11.42
C LEU A 87 -8.55 -2.47 -12.34
N SER A 88 -7.36 -3.03 -12.57
CA SER A 88 -7.10 -4.07 -13.58
C SER A 88 -7.45 -5.48 -13.08
N PHE A 89 -8.60 -5.66 -12.42
CA PHE A 89 -9.10 -6.94 -11.96
C PHE A 89 -10.62 -7.05 -12.07
N SER A 90 -11.15 -8.27 -12.04
CA SER A 90 -12.58 -8.56 -12.09
C SER A 90 -13.14 -8.81 -10.69
N LYS A 91 -13.90 -7.88 -10.14
CA LYS A 91 -14.55 -8.03 -8.82
C LYS A 91 -15.47 -9.27 -8.75
N LYS A 92 -16.08 -9.66 -9.87
CA LYS A 92 -16.99 -10.82 -9.93
C LYS A 92 -16.26 -12.17 -9.83
N ASN A 93 -14.97 -12.18 -10.17
CA ASN A 93 -14.15 -13.38 -10.22
C ASN A 93 -13.19 -13.48 -9.03
N THR A 94 -13.30 -12.58 -8.04
CA THR A 94 -12.54 -12.69 -6.79
C THR A 94 -13.25 -13.66 -5.84
N SER A 95 -12.51 -14.63 -5.30
CA SER A 95 -13.00 -15.61 -4.32
C SER A 95 -12.83 -15.07 -2.90
N ILE A 96 -13.57 -14.01 -2.57
CA ILE A 96 -13.48 -13.32 -1.27
C ILE A 96 -14.86 -13.22 -0.62
N ASP A 97 -14.85 -13.19 0.72
CA ASP A 97 -16.02 -12.85 1.52
C ASP A 97 -16.01 -11.35 1.86
N ILE A 98 -17.10 -10.65 1.55
CA ILE A 98 -17.25 -9.23 1.87
C ILE A 98 -18.43 -9.08 2.82
N PRO A 99 -18.18 -8.97 4.12
CA PRO A 99 -19.22 -8.76 5.12
C PRO A 99 -20.06 -7.50 4.84
N ASP A 100 -21.28 -7.49 5.31
CA ASP A 100 -22.16 -6.31 5.23
C ASP A 100 -21.46 -5.06 5.77
N GLY A 101 -21.64 -3.94 5.08
CA GLY A 101 -20.98 -2.68 5.42
C GLY A 101 -19.53 -2.55 4.92
N ASN A 102 -18.92 -3.63 4.44
CA ASN A 102 -17.57 -3.61 3.85
C ASN A 102 -17.61 -3.44 2.33
N LYS A 103 -16.46 -3.16 1.73
CA LYS A 103 -16.24 -3.21 0.27
C LYS A 103 -14.81 -3.63 -0.06
N LEU A 104 -14.62 -4.08 -1.29
CA LEU A 104 -13.29 -4.28 -1.89
C LEU A 104 -12.80 -2.95 -2.47
N TYR A 105 -11.61 -2.54 -2.05
CA TYR A 105 -10.96 -1.28 -2.46
C TYR A 105 -9.92 -1.50 -3.57
N ALA A 106 -9.06 -2.48 -3.40
CA ALA A 106 -7.99 -2.82 -4.33
C ALA A 106 -7.52 -4.27 -4.10
N LEU A 107 -6.61 -4.75 -4.94
CA LEU A 107 -5.86 -5.99 -4.73
C LEU A 107 -4.36 -5.70 -4.64
N ILE A 108 -3.61 -6.58 -3.98
CA ILE A 108 -2.16 -6.70 -4.13
C ILE A 108 -1.89 -8.07 -4.75
N ALA A 109 -1.44 -8.09 -6.01
CA ALA A 109 -0.96 -9.32 -6.64
C ALA A 109 0.33 -9.77 -5.94
N ILE A 110 0.51 -11.07 -5.68
CA ILE A 110 1.65 -11.59 -4.94
C ILE A 110 2.11 -12.94 -5.48
N GLY A 111 3.41 -13.18 -5.50
CA GLY A 111 4.01 -14.46 -5.91
C GLY A 111 5.49 -14.37 -6.21
N HIS A 112 6.08 -15.45 -6.66
CA HIS A 112 7.45 -15.47 -7.16
C HIS A 112 7.47 -14.94 -8.60
N GLY A 113 7.99 -13.71 -8.77
CA GLY A 113 8.12 -13.08 -10.08
C GLY A 113 9.32 -13.63 -10.87
N ALA A 114 9.21 -13.62 -12.20
CA ALA A 114 10.32 -13.94 -13.09
C ALA A 114 11.41 -12.86 -13.12
N GLU A 115 11.05 -11.65 -12.74
CA GLU A 115 11.92 -10.47 -12.76
C GLU A 115 11.77 -9.70 -11.46
N SER A 116 12.85 -9.04 -11.03
CA SER A 116 12.79 -8.09 -9.91
C SER A 116 12.00 -6.85 -10.29
N GLY A 117 11.43 -6.16 -9.30
CA GLY A 117 10.75 -4.90 -9.51
C GLY A 117 11.67 -3.84 -10.12
N ALA A 118 11.07 -2.88 -10.82
CA ALA A 118 11.80 -1.76 -11.41
C ALA A 118 11.76 -0.53 -10.49
N THR A 119 12.83 0.27 -10.52
CA THR A 119 12.83 1.59 -9.89
C THR A 119 11.86 2.53 -10.60
N HIS A 120 11.28 3.46 -9.86
CA HIS A 120 10.42 4.50 -10.41
C HIS A 120 11.06 5.89 -10.27
N ARG A 121 10.62 6.83 -11.10
CA ARG A 121 11.03 8.23 -10.97
C ARG A 121 10.44 8.81 -9.69
N ILE A 122 11.29 9.40 -8.85
CA ILE A 122 10.89 10.05 -7.60
C ILE A 122 10.92 11.58 -7.72
N LYS A 123 10.09 12.25 -6.95
CA LYS A 123 10.14 13.69 -6.71
C LYS A 123 11.34 14.06 -5.85
N THR A 124 11.67 15.36 -5.78
CA THR A 124 12.62 15.83 -4.77
C THR A 124 11.95 15.93 -3.40
N PRO A 125 12.71 15.82 -2.29
CA PRO A 125 12.16 15.98 -0.95
C PRO A 125 11.40 17.30 -0.75
N GLN A 126 11.90 18.40 -1.33
CA GLN A 126 11.27 19.73 -1.26
C GLN A 126 9.92 19.81 -1.99
N GLN A 127 9.65 18.91 -2.92
CA GLN A 127 8.35 18.83 -3.61
C GLN A 127 7.27 18.14 -2.76
N ILE A 128 7.66 17.45 -1.69
CA ILE A 128 6.75 16.74 -0.79
C ILE A 128 6.87 17.20 0.67
N SER A 129 7.74 18.18 0.98
CA SER A 129 7.84 18.80 2.29
C SER A 129 8.54 20.17 2.21
N ASP A 130 7.84 21.22 2.59
CA ASP A 130 8.39 22.58 2.63
C ASP A 130 9.43 22.74 3.75
N ASP A 131 9.29 21.95 4.82
CA ASP A 131 10.15 22.00 6.00
C ASP A 131 11.43 21.15 5.87
N TYR A 132 11.62 20.42 4.76
CA TYR A 132 12.69 19.44 4.63
C TYR A 132 14.08 19.98 4.97
N ALA A 133 14.41 21.18 4.52
CA ALA A 133 15.76 21.75 4.72
C ALA A 133 16.07 22.02 6.19
N THR A 134 15.08 22.45 6.97
CA THR A 134 15.21 22.90 8.37
C THR A 134 14.79 21.84 9.39
N ALA A 135 14.10 20.79 8.95
CA ALA A 135 13.60 19.74 9.82
C ALA A 135 14.73 18.87 10.41
N PRO A 136 14.49 18.18 11.52
CA PRO A 136 15.45 17.26 12.13
C PRO A 136 15.71 16.04 11.23
N ASP A 137 16.86 15.38 11.44
CA ASP A 137 17.33 14.27 10.59
C ASP A 137 16.36 13.09 10.53
N TRP A 138 15.66 12.77 11.61
CA TRP A 138 14.65 11.72 11.60
C TRP A 138 13.50 12.03 10.64
N PHE A 139 13.06 13.29 10.56
CA PHE A 139 12.01 13.72 9.65
C PHE A 139 12.50 13.68 8.18
N LYS A 140 13.73 14.15 7.93
CA LYS A 140 14.35 14.06 6.60
C LYS A 140 14.41 12.61 6.11
N ARG A 141 14.89 11.67 6.95
CA ARG A 141 14.87 10.24 6.61
C ARG A 141 13.45 9.73 6.36
N GLY A 142 12.47 10.16 7.16
CA GLY A 142 11.06 9.82 6.93
C GLY A 142 10.58 10.26 5.55
N VAL A 143 10.87 11.49 5.14
CA VAL A 143 10.55 12.03 3.81
C VAL A 143 11.27 11.24 2.70
N ASP A 144 12.55 10.95 2.87
CA ASP A 144 13.35 10.20 1.88
C ASP A 144 12.79 8.78 1.67
N TYR A 145 12.38 8.11 2.74
CA TYR A 145 11.73 6.81 2.65
C TYR A 145 10.33 6.88 2.02
N ALA A 146 9.55 7.92 2.35
CA ALA A 146 8.24 8.12 1.74
C ALA A 146 8.32 8.29 0.21
N LEU A 147 9.42 8.80 -0.34
CA LEU A 147 9.65 8.89 -1.77
C LEU A 147 9.82 7.52 -2.44
N LEU A 148 10.13 6.46 -1.68
CA LEU A 148 10.18 5.08 -2.18
C LEU A 148 8.79 4.43 -2.27
N ALA A 149 7.77 5.03 -1.69
CA ALA A 149 6.42 4.51 -1.65
C ALA A 149 5.82 4.37 -3.06
N PRO A 150 5.28 3.20 -3.45
CA PRO A 150 4.54 3.08 -4.69
C PRO A 150 3.24 3.89 -4.61
N THR A 151 2.87 4.55 -5.70
CA THR A 151 1.62 5.30 -5.81
C THR A 151 0.91 5.04 -7.12
N ALA A 152 -0.41 5.20 -7.15
CA ALA A 152 -1.19 5.06 -8.35
C ALA A 152 -0.63 5.99 -9.44
N LEU A 153 -0.33 5.41 -10.64
CA LEU A 153 0.26 6.13 -11.77
C LEU A 153 1.56 6.88 -11.43
N ASN A 154 2.26 6.48 -10.38
CA ASN A 154 3.45 7.19 -9.86
C ASN A 154 3.19 8.69 -9.60
N GLN A 155 1.98 9.05 -9.16
CA GLN A 155 1.58 10.45 -9.00
C GLN A 155 2.22 11.14 -7.80
N GLN A 156 2.63 10.40 -6.77
CA GLN A 156 3.30 10.89 -5.55
C GLN A 156 2.64 12.17 -4.99
N LYS A 157 1.32 12.15 -4.85
CA LYS A 157 0.51 13.30 -4.40
C LYS A 157 0.30 13.26 -2.89
N PHE A 158 1.37 13.15 -2.12
CA PHE A 158 1.41 13.26 -0.68
C PHE A 158 2.34 14.38 -0.27
N HIS A 159 2.13 14.94 0.91
CA HIS A 159 2.93 16.03 1.47
C HIS A 159 3.02 15.87 2.98
N PHE A 160 4.23 16.08 3.52
CA PHE A 160 4.53 15.99 4.94
C PHE A 160 4.98 17.35 5.47
N GLN A 161 4.45 17.73 6.63
CA GLN A 161 4.82 18.94 7.35
C GLN A 161 5.26 18.58 8.76
N TRP A 162 6.42 19.08 9.18
CA TRP A 162 6.90 18.95 10.55
C TRP A 162 6.22 19.98 11.44
N LEU A 163 5.59 19.54 12.53
CA LEU A 163 4.86 20.41 13.48
C LEU A 163 5.59 20.61 14.81
N GLY A 164 6.89 20.29 14.85
CA GLY A 164 7.67 20.28 16.09
C GLY A 164 7.57 18.95 16.85
N ASP A 165 8.56 18.66 17.69
CA ASP A 165 8.75 17.37 18.35
C ASP A 165 8.65 16.22 17.32
N ASN A 166 7.98 15.12 17.63
CA ASN A 166 7.71 14.02 16.69
C ASN A 166 6.28 14.08 16.10
N ARG A 167 5.71 15.27 15.96
CA ARG A 167 4.40 15.49 15.33
C ARG A 167 4.56 15.80 13.85
N VAL A 168 3.81 15.09 13.03
CA VAL A 168 3.81 15.23 11.57
C VAL A 168 2.38 15.35 11.05
N LYS A 169 2.15 16.34 10.21
CA LYS A 169 0.94 16.43 9.42
C LYS A 169 1.20 15.79 8.07
N ALA A 170 0.38 14.77 7.74
CA ALA A 170 0.36 14.14 6.43
C ALA A 170 -0.88 14.58 5.66
N SER A 171 -0.70 15.02 4.42
CA SER A 171 -1.80 15.45 3.56
C SER A 171 -1.66 14.87 2.16
N ARG A 172 -2.79 14.82 1.43
CA ARG A 172 -2.85 14.31 0.07
C ARG A 172 -3.39 15.35 -0.90
N GLY A 173 -2.92 15.29 -2.14
CA GLY A 173 -3.53 16.03 -3.24
C GLY A 173 -4.79 15.36 -3.78
N ILE A 174 -5.39 15.97 -4.82
CA ILE A 174 -6.57 15.46 -5.51
C ILE A 174 -6.14 14.45 -6.58
N GLY A 175 -6.79 13.28 -6.62
CA GLY A 175 -6.51 12.23 -7.61
C GLY A 175 -7.12 10.89 -7.21
N PHE A 176 -6.99 9.91 -8.12
CA PHE A 176 -7.42 8.53 -7.87
C PHE A 176 -6.51 7.88 -6.84
N PHE A 177 -7.06 7.12 -5.90
CA PHE A 177 -6.34 6.36 -4.87
C PHE A 177 -5.44 7.19 -3.94
N THR A 178 -5.50 8.54 -3.96
CA THR A 178 -4.59 9.38 -3.16
C THR A 178 -4.71 9.18 -1.65
N LYS A 179 -5.85 8.69 -1.15
CA LYS A 179 -5.98 8.28 0.28
C LYS A 179 -5.14 7.03 0.57
N MET A 180 -5.22 6.03 -0.31
CA MET A 180 -4.42 4.79 -0.20
C MET A 180 -2.94 5.09 -0.36
N ASP A 181 -2.57 5.87 -1.38
CA ASP A 181 -1.20 6.34 -1.60
C ASP A 181 -0.62 7.05 -0.37
N LEU A 182 -1.43 7.89 0.32
CA LEU A 182 -1.00 8.54 1.55
C LEU A 182 -0.71 7.53 2.65
N GLY A 183 -1.56 6.52 2.82
CA GLY A 183 -1.33 5.44 3.79
C GLY A 183 -0.03 4.69 3.52
N ILE A 184 0.23 4.34 2.26
CA ILE A 184 1.50 3.71 1.82
C ILE A 184 2.67 4.61 2.17
N ALA A 185 2.61 5.90 1.81
CA ALA A 185 3.67 6.87 2.09
C ALA A 185 3.92 7.07 3.59
N CYS A 186 2.86 7.07 4.43
CA CYS A 186 2.99 7.13 5.89
C CYS A 186 3.71 5.89 6.46
N CYS A 187 3.44 4.69 5.92
CA CYS A 187 4.15 3.48 6.30
C CYS A 187 5.67 3.60 6.05
N HIS A 188 6.04 4.05 4.86
CA HIS A 188 7.44 4.29 4.50
C HIS A 188 8.08 5.39 5.35
N PHE A 189 7.35 6.49 5.59
CA PHE A 189 7.82 7.58 6.43
C PHE A 189 8.17 7.11 7.84
N GLU A 190 7.30 6.34 8.50
CA GLU A 190 7.56 5.81 9.84
C GLU A 190 8.80 4.91 9.89
N LEU A 191 8.96 4.06 8.88
CA LEU A 191 10.14 3.20 8.76
C LEU A 191 11.43 4.02 8.64
N GLY A 192 11.43 5.07 7.83
CA GLY A 192 12.57 5.98 7.66
C GLY A 192 12.84 6.83 8.89
N ALA A 193 11.79 7.34 9.53
CA ALA A 193 11.91 8.13 10.74
C ALA A 193 12.54 7.34 11.90
N GLY A 194 12.17 6.06 12.05
CA GLY A 194 12.70 5.17 13.08
C GLY A 194 12.31 5.54 14.51
N ILE A 195 11.31 6.40 14.66
CA ILE A 195 10.76 6.84 15.94
C ILE A 195 9.23 6.84 15.86
N PRO A 196 8.50 6.77 16.99
CA PRO A 196 7.05 6.93 17.00
C PRO A 196 6.63 8.31 16.46
N ILE A 197 5.66 8.33 15.55
CA ILE A 197 5.12 9.54 14.93
C ILE A 197 3.70 9.81 15.43
N TYR A 198 3.44 11.05 15.82
CA TYR A 198 2.09 11.53 16.12
C TYR A 198 1.50 12.23 14.89
N TRP A 199 0.65 11.49 14.16
CA TRP A 199 0.00 11.97 12.94
C TRP A 199 -1.12 12.99 13.23
N GLN A 200 -1.20 14.04 12.39
CA GLN A 200 -2.27 15.04 12.41
C GLN A 200 -2.87 15.26 11.01
#